data_4d05a6c9352937e978b86b0fe76ba0c0
#
_entry.id   4d05a6c9352937e978b86b0fe76ba0c0
#
_cell.length_a   1.000
_cell.length_b   1.000
_cell.length_c   1.000
_cell.angle_alpha   90.00
_cell.angle_beta   90.00
_cell.angle_gamma   90.00
#
_symmetry.space_group_name_H-M   'P 1'
#
loop_
_entity.id
_entity.type
_entity.pdbx_description
1 polymer ?
#
loop_
_entity_poly.entity_id
_entity_poly.type
_entity_poly.pdbx_seq_one_letter_code
_entity_poly.pdbx_strand_id
1 'polypeptide(L)'
;MAEDKIQLNFTVVPDEDPSVPRVYSNFCAIQNSPFDFTLTFCEMLPLGEKQVREAQATRSVKAPVRARLVVPVQMVPGLIAALQDNFRLYQESFGPPKGQVN
;
A
#
# COMPACT_ATOMS: atom_id res chain seq x y z
N MET A 1 -25.93 19.88 18.93
CA MET A 1 -25.40 19.51 18.87
C MET A 1 -24.67 18.92 19.28
N ALA A 2 -24.48 18.85 19.37
CA ALA A 2 -23.82 18.43 19.64
C ALA A 2 -23.24 17.89 20.00
N GLU A 3 -23.01 17.91 20.09
CA GLU A 3 -22.53 17.40 20.44
C GLU A 3 -21.90 16.92 21.13
N ASP A 4 -22.04 16.52 21.33
CA ASP A 4 -21.42 16.02 22.12
C ASP A 4 -20.23 15.62 21.92
N LYS A 5 -19.36 16.15 22.18
CA LYS A 5 -18.10 15.91 21.98
C LYS A 5 -17.58 15.19 23.08
N ILE A 6 -17.86 13.94 23.14
CA ILE A 6 -17.15 13.06 24.03
C ILE A 6 -15.80 12.85 23.42
N GLN A 7 -14.82 13.38 24.05
CA GLN A 7 -13.47 13.09 23.63
C GLN A 7 -13.04 11.80 24.22
N LEU A 8 -12.93 10.82 23.38
CA LEU A 8 -12.43 9.53 23.78
C LEU A 8 -10.93 9.51 23.55
N ASN A 9 -10.20 9.49 24.65
CA ASN A 9 -8.73 9.45 24.57
C ASN A 9 -8.28 8.01 24.47
N PHE A 10 -8.54 7.43 23.31
CA PHE A 10 -8.12 6.06 23.03
C PHE A 10 -6.93 6.06 22.12
N THR A 11 -6.01 5.15 22.36
CA THR A 11 -4.97 4.81 21.38
C THR A 11 -5.38 3.49 20.76
N VAL A 12 -5.42 3.45 19.44
CA VAL A 12 -5.71 2.20 18.73
C VAL A 12 -4.42 1.43 18.58
N VAL A 13 -4.42 0.19 19.08
CA VAL A 13 -3.25 -0.67 19.02
C VAL A 13 -3.64 -1.92 18.25
N PRO A 14 -2.84 -2.34 17.27
CA PRO A 14 -3.15 -3.59 16.57
C PRO A 14 -3.21 -4.77 17.52
N ASP A 15 -4.25 -5.57 17.37
CA ASP A 15 -4.41 -6.78 18.15
C ASP A 15 -3.73 -7.90 17.36
N GLU A 16 -2.57 -8.32 17.84
CA GLU A 16 -1.72 -9.23 17.08
C GLU A 16 -2.31 -10.63 17.03
N ASP A 17 -2.42 -11.15 15.82
CA ASP A 17 -2.90 -12.50 15.58
C ASP A 17 -1.90 -13.17 14.66
N PRO A 18 -1.13 -14.15 15.19
CA PRO A 18 -0.10 -14.79 14.36
C PRO A 18 -0.65 -15.56 13.17
N SER A 19 -1.97 -15.81 13.12
CA SER A 19 -2.55 -16.49 11.98
C SER A 19 -2.74 -15.56 10.78
N VAL A 20 -2.64 -14.24 10.98
CA VAL A 20 -2.76 -13.29 9.86
C VAL A 20 -1.47 -13.30 9.07
N PRO A 21 -1.51 -13.66 7.78
CA PRO A 21 -0.28 -13.77 7.01
C PRO A 21 0.31 -12.42 6.67
N ARG A 22 1.62 -12.41 6.56
CA ARG A 22 2.31 -11.26 5.97
C ARG A 22 2.33 -11.45 4.46
N VAL A 23 1.87 -10.43 3.75
CA VAL A 23 1.75 -10.49 2.30
C VAL A 23 2.79 -9.57 1.68
N TYR A 24 3.63 -10.12 0.81
CA TYR A 24 4.60 -9.32 0.08
C TYR A 24 3.95 -8.72 -1.16
N SER A 25 4.23 -7.47 -1.42
CA SER A 25 3.77 -6.78 -2.62
C SER A 25 4.82 -5.76 -3.04
N ASN A 26 5.04 -5.65 -4.32
CA ASN A 26 5.95 -4.65 -4.86
C ASN A 26 5.30 -3.75 -5.90
N PHE A 27 3.98 -3.82 -6.02
CA PHE A 27 3.22 -2.95 -6.90
C PHE A 27 1.83 -2.75 -6.31
N CYS A 28 1.34 -1.52 -6.35
CA CYS A 28 0.00 -1.22 -5.86
C CYS A 28 -0.72 -0.34 -6.86
N ALA A 29 -1.87 -0.81 -7.33
CA ALA A 29 -2.77 -0.02 -8.14
C ALA A 29 -3.86 0.55 -7.24
N ILE A 30 -4.22 1.81 -7.46
CA ILE A 30 -5.17 2.50 -6.59
C ILE A 30 -6.29 3.04 -7.44
N GLN A 31 -7.51 2.78 -7.01
CA GLN A 31 -8.71 3.33 -7.61
C GLN A 31 -9.56 3.92 -6.52
N ASN A 32 -10.42 4.86 -6.86
CA ASN A 32 -11.29 5.46 -5.87
C ASN A 32 -12.68 5.70 -6.42
N SER A 33 -13.63 5.66 -5.51
CA SER A 33 -14.98 6.16 -5.70
C SER A 33 -15.13 7.42 -4.85
N PRO A 34 -16.31 8.06 -4.85
CA PRO A 34 -16.52 9.17 -3.91
C PRO A 34 -16.45 8.77 -2.44
N PHE A 35 -16.52 7.48 -2.14
CA PHE A 35 -16.67 7.02 -0.76
C PHE A 35 -15.45 6.27 -0.24
N ASP A 36 -14.69 5.63 -1.11
CA ASP A 36 -13.61 4.77 -0.66
C ASP A 36 -12.51 4.65 -1.70
N PHE A 37 -11.37 4.15 -1.24
CA PHE A 37 -10.24 3.82 -2.10
C PHE A 37 -10.04 2.32 -2.08
N THR A 38 -9.76 1.76 -3.25
CA THR A 38 -9.37 0.36 -3.38
C THR A 38 -7.89 0.29 -3.68
N LEU A 39 -7.15 -0.38 -2.80
CA LEU A 39 -5.71 -0.58 -2.95
C LEU A 39 -5.50 -2.04 -3.36
N THR A 40 -5.03 -2.24 -4.58
CA THR A 40 -4.80 -3.58 -5.12
C THR A 40 -3.30 -3.83 -5.11
N PHE A 41 -2.88 -4.70 -4.21
CA PHE A 41 -1.46 -5.02 -4.02
C PHE A 41 -1.11 -6.24 -4.84
N CYS A 42 -0.10 -6.10 -5.68
CA CYS A 42 0.32 -7.14 -6.62
C CYS A 42 1.79 -7.46 -6.42
N GLU A 43 2.18 -8.61 -6.91
CA GLU A 43 3.59 -8.99 -6.91
C GLU A 43 4.06 -9.15 -8.35
N MET A 44 4.93 -8.25 -8.79
CA MET A 44 5.57 -8.41 -10.10
C MET A 44 6.65 -9.47 -9.96
N LEU A 45 6.49 -10.53 -10.74
CA LEU A 45 7.42 -11.64 -10.74
C LEU A 45 8.47 -11.45 -11.83
N PRO A 46 9.65 -12.05 -11.67
CA PRO A 46 10.65 -11.99 -12.76
C PRO A 46 10.08 -12.55 -14.04
N LEU A 47 10.42 -11.93 -15.17
CA LEU A 47 9.90 -12.30 -16.47
C LEU A 47 10.94 -13.14 -17.21
N GLY A 48 10.49 -14.25 -17.82
CA GLY A 48 11.31 -15.00 -18.75
C GLY A 48 11.33 -14.32 -20.11
N GLU A 49 12.13 -14.88 -21.02
CA GLU A 49 12.30 -14.28 -22.34
C GLU A 49 10.99 -14.20 -23.10
N LYS A 50 10.18 -15.25 -23.03
CA LYS A 50 8.90 -15.25 -23.73
C LYS A 50 7.98 -14.17 -23.20
N GLN A 51 7.92 -14.03 -21.88
CA GLN A 51 7.08 -13.02 -21.27
C GLN A 51 7.56 -11.61 -21.56
N VAL A 52 8.88 -11.41 -21.64
CA VAL A 52 9.42 -10.12 -22.05
C VAL A 52 8.98 -9.77 -23.46
N ARG A 53 9.06 -10.72 -24.38
CA ARG A 53 8.62 -10.49 -25.77
C ARG A 53 7.14 -10.16 -25.82
N GLU A 54 6.34 -10.90 -25.06
CA GLU A 54 4.89 -10.63 -25.01
C GLU A 54 4.60 -9.25 -24.44
N ALA A 55 5.33 -8.88 -23.39
CA ALA A 55 5.15 -7.57 -22.77
C ALA A 55 5.53 -6.45 -23.73
N GLN A 56 6.58 -6.63 -24.50
CA GLN A 56 6.97 -5.65 -25.51
C GLN A 56 5.92 -5.50 -26.59
N ALA A 57 5.27 -6.60 -26.97
CA ALA A 57 4.24 -6.56 -28.01
C ALA A 57 2.96 -5.91 -27.51
N THR A 58 2.54 -6.23 -26.30
CA THR A 58 1.28 -5.73 -25.75
C THR A 58 1.42 -4.47 -24.95
N ARG A 59 2.66 -4.10 -24.58
CA ARG A 59 2.96 -2.96 -23.71
C ARG A 59 2.34 -3.11 -22.33
N SER A 60 2.16 -4.35 -21.87
CA SER A 60 1.57 -4.59 -20.55
C SER A 60 2.15 -5.86 -19.95
N VAL A 61 2.18 -5.89 -18.62
CA VAL A 61 2.61 -7.05 -17.85
C VAL A 61 1.56 -7.29 -16.79
N LYS A 62 1.16 -8.55 -16.64
CA LYS A 62 0.20 -8.90 -15.60
C LYS A 62 0.95 -9.30 -14.34
N ALA A 63 0.58 -8.68 -13.23
CA ALA A 63 1.14 -9.00 -11.94
C ALA A 63 0.04 -9.63 -11.08
N PRO A 64 0.28 -10.83 -10.51
CA PRO A 64 -0.74 -11.46 -9.68
C PRO A 64 -1.15 -10.57 -8.52
N VAL A 65 -2.45 -10.49 -8.26
CA VAL A 65 -2.99 -9.77 -7.11
C VAL A 65 -2.77 -10.62 -5.87
N ARG A 66 -2.19 -10.00 -4.82
CA ARG A 66 -1.94 -10.70 -3.56
C ARG A 66 -2.91 -10.29 -2.48
N ALA A 67 -3.37 -9.04 -2.50
CA ALA A 67 -4.32 -8.55 -1.50
C ALA A 67 -5.05 -7.36 -2.09
N ARG A 68 -6.26 -7.15 -1.62
CA ARG A 68 -7.06 -5.99 -2.02
C ARG A 68 -7.71 -5.42 -0.78
N LEU A 69 -7.46 -4.16 -0.52
CA LEU A 69 -8.01 -3.47 0.64
C LEU A 69 -8.90 -2.35 0.18
N VAL A 70 -10.03 -2.20 0.85
CA VAL A 70 -10.92 -1.08 0.62
C VAL A 70 -10.93 -0.25 1.89
N VAL A 71 -10.58 1.02 1.76
CA VAL A 71 -10.51 1.92 2.91
C VAL A 71 -11.41 3.12 2.66
N PRO A 72 -12.08 3.64 3.70
CA PRO A 72 -12.90 4.82 3.52
C PRO A 72 -12.05 6.04 3.21
N VAL A 73 -12.63 6.99 2.48
CA VAL A 73 -11.88 8.16 2.06
C VAL A 73 -11.33 8.94 3.25
N GLN A 74 -12.02 8.88 4.40
CA GLN A 74 -11.60 9.59 5.61
C GLN A 74 -10.29 9.05 6.18
N MET A 75 -9.93 7.81 5.86
CA MET A 75 -8.69 7.21 6.33
C MET A 75 -7.48 7.62 5.48
N VAL A 76 -7.72 8.05 4.25
CA VAL A 76 -6.63 8.23 3.28
C VAL A 76 -5.64 9.31 3.69
N PRO A 77 -6.07 10.50 4.15
CA PRO A 77 -5.08 11.51 4.55
C PRO A 77 -4.16 11.04 5.68
N GLY A 78 -4.71 10.32 6.66
CA GLY A 78 -3.89 9.78 7.74
C GLY A 78 -2.93 8.71 7.27
N LEU A 79 -3.36 7.88 6.33
CA LEU A 79 -2.48 6.86 5.76
C LEU A 79 -1.32 7.51 5.01
N ILE A 80 -1.60 8.54 4.23
CA ILE A 80 -0.54 9.27 3.51
C ILE A 80 0.46 9.85 4.50
N ALA A 81 -0.05 10.52 5.54
CA ALA A 81 0.82 11.13 6.54
C ALA A 81 1.68 10.10 7.26
N ALA A 82 1.08 8.95 7.61
CA ALA A 82 1.82 7.90 8.31
C ALA A 82 2.91 7.32 7.42
N LEU A 83 2.63 7.12 6.13
CA LEU A 83 3.63 6.64 5.20
C LEU A 83 4.76 7.65 5.04
N GLN A 84 4.44 8.93 4.92
CA GLN A 84 5.45 9.97 4.79
C GLN A 84 6.34 10.05 6.03
N ASP A 85 5.74 9.98 7.22
CA ASP A 85 6.51 10.03 8.46
C ASP A 85 7.45 8.84 8.57
N ASN A 86 6.96 7.66 8.27
CA ASN A 86 7.79 6.47 8.37
C ASN A 86 8.88 6.44 7.30
N PHE A 87 8.59 6.94 6.11
CA PHE A 87 9.60 7.03 5.08
C PHE A 87 10.71 8.02 5.48
N ARG A 88 10.33 9.13 6.11
CA ARG A 88 11.31 10.09 6.63
C ARG A 88 12.22 9.44 7.68
N LEU A 89 11.61 8.67 8.60
CA LEU A 89 12.39 7.97 9.61
C LEU A 89 13.34 6.95 8.96
N TYR A 90 12.87 6.27 7.92
CA TYR A 90 13.73 5.34 7.19
C TYR A 90 14.93 6.06 6.61
N GLN A 91 14.71 7.19 5.96
CA GLN A 91 15.81 7.95 5.33
C GLN A 91 16.79 8.46 6.37
N GLU A 92 16.32 8.87 7.53
CA GLU A 92 17.20 9.33 8.61
C GLU A 92 18.06 8.20 9.15
N SER A 93 17.54 6.99 9.17
CA SER A 93 18.27 5.86 9.72
C SER A 93 19.14 5.16 8.70
N PHE A 94 18.72 5.09 7.45
CA PHE A 94 19.35 4.23 6.44
C PHE A 94 19.77 4.99 5.18
N GLY A 95 19.43 6.27 5.06
CA GLY A 95 19.66 7.02 3.83
C GLY A 95 18.62 6.72 2.76
N PRO A 96 18.84 7.11 1.52
CA PRO A 96 17.88 6.84 0.46
C PRO A 96 17.74 5.36 0.21
N PRO A 97 16.59 4.94 -0.35
CA PRO A 97 16.37 3.51 -0.63
C PRO A 97 17.47 2.96 -1.52
N LYS A 98 17.96 1.78 -1.16
CA LYS A 98 19.04 1.13 -1.91
C LYS A 98 18.43 0.33 -3.06
N GLY A 99 19.20 0.20 -4.12
CA GLY A 99 18.78 -0.55 -5.28
C GLY A 99 17.83 0.20 -6.19
N GLN A 100 17.57 1.47 -5.86
CA GLN A 100 16.71 2.26 -6.70
C GLN A 100 17.53 2.84 -7.84
N VAL A 101 17.06 2.61 -9.05
CA VAL A 101 17.71 3.13 -10.25
C VAL A 101 16.91 4.33 -10.73
N ASN A 102 17.58 5.43 -10.88
CA ASN A 102 16.91 6.64 -11.34
C ASN A 102 17.12 6.84 -12.83
#